data_d523e25baa786d4c7140edd2dc2c12da
#
_entry.id   d523e25baa786d4c7140edd2dc2c12da
#
_cell.length_a   1.000
_cell.length_b   1.000
_cell.length_c   1.000
_cell.angle_alpha   90.00
_cell.angle_beta   90.00
_cell.angle_gamma   90.00
#
_symmetry.space_group_name_H-M   'P 1'
#
loop_
_entity.id
_entity.type
_entity.pdbx_description
1 polymer ?
#
loop_
_entity_poly.entity_id
_entity_poly.type
_entity_poly.pdbx_seq_one_letter_code
_entity_poly.pdbx_strand_id
1 'polypeptide(L)'
;MYESTNVKDSSQLVPVGEKYSPAFKAIKCNTLSQIVRQEDDNPIRHLLSLLRYDIEHKTFTFLNYISKNREHFDEFNTKGYKVCTTEEFSHIMAVNFNDEELTHDVDFVKVIGYTNMCVSSWNKFIRNSIIEDSEKSVITKNDLIISYTTIVDQFNAVVIANSEEYILQDVVNYIHPTYELKGFLVRFIAIHGGKVTSPLFVLDHNDKFTINKYVQISQMMIDAAKSAPTKLRAQKWRDYYTFKEGCLLLTNIANNKGQILYNRDLDYGFALTAHKSQGSTFDTALVDVNDIVYNKFGQPYTDAEEINRRLYVACSRCKNKLYLKFGN
;
A
#
# COMPACT_ATOMS: atom_id res chain seq x y z
N MET A 1 -33.21 -16.82 -9.26
CA MET A 1 -32.80 -15.46 -9.63
C MET A 1 -32.26 -14.81 -8.35
N TYR A 2 -30.94 -14.81 -8.14
CA TYR A 2 -30.34 -14.14 -6.94
C TYR A 2 -30.35 -12.63 -7.18
N GLU A 3 -31.17 -11.89 -6.42
CA GLU A 3 -31.06 -10.43 -6.39
C GLU A 3 -29.72 -10.07 -5.72
N SER A 4 -28.76 -9.58 -6.50
CA SER A 4 -27.53 -9.02 -5.96
C SER A 4 -27.88 -7.70 -5.25
N THR A 5 -27.97 -7.74 -3.92
CA THR A 5 -28.07 -6.52 -3.10
C THR A 5 -26.70 -5.88 -2.99
N ASN A 6 -26.52 -4.69 -3.54
CA ASN A 6 -25.31 -3.89 -3.31
C ASN A 6 -25.28 -3.42 -1.85
N VAL A 7 -24.17 -3.71 -1.16
CA VAL A 7 -23.94 -3.29 0.22
C VAL A 7 -23.19 -1.97 0.20
N LYS A 8 -23.73 -0.95 0.87
CA LYS A 8 -23.14 0.39 0.96
C LYS A 8 -22.64 0.65 2.38
N ASP A 9 -21.36 0.98 2.53
CA ASP A 9 -20.81 1.68 3.69
C ASP A 9 -20.44 3.10 3.27
N SER A 10 -21.25 4.07 3.69
CA SER A 10 -21.09 5.48 3.32
C SER A 10 -19.83 6.12 3.92
N SER A 11 -19.17 5.45 4.86
CA SER A 11 -17.95 5.93 5.52
C SER A 11 -16.67 5.50 4.80
N GLN A 12 -16.76 4.61 3.80
CA GLN A 12 -15.61 4.16 3.01
C GLN A 12 -15.14 5.23 2.01
N LEU A 13 -13.88 5.11 1.60
CA LEU A 13 -13.31 5.95 0.55
C LEU A 13 -13.92 5.58 -0.81
N VAL A 14 -14.16 6.59 -1.63
CA VAL A 14 -14.53 6.40 -3.03
C VAL A 14 -13.29 6.14 -3.89
N PRO A 15 -13.44 5.57 -5.10
CA PRO A 15 -12.31 5.41 -6.03
C PRO A 15 -11.59 6.74 -6.27
N VAL A 16 -10.27 6.66 -6.44
CA VAL A 16 -9.43 7.85 -6.67
C VAL A 16 -9.89 8.59 -7.92
N GLY A 17 -10.14 9.90 -7.78
CA GLY A 17 -10.62 10.76 -8.86
C GLY A 17 -12.13 10.79 -9.06
N GLU A 18 -12.91 10.05 -8.26
CA GLU A 18 -14.38 10.06 -8.32
C GLU A 18 -14.99 10.73 -7.08
N LYS A 19 -16.12 11.40 -7.27
CA LYS A 19 -16.92 11.94 -6.15
C LYS A 19 -17.88 10.92 -5.55
N TYR A 20 -18.34 9.96 -6.37
CA TYR A 20 -19.26 8.90 -5.97
C TYR A 20 -18.89 7.61 -6.70
N SER A 21 -18.94 6.48 -6.00
CA SER A 21 -18.80 5.18 -6.66
C SER A 21 -20.03 4.90 -7.55
N PRO A 22 -19.85 4.53 -8.83
CA PRO A 22 -20.95 4.11 -9.69
C PRO A 22 -21.78 2.95 -9.13
N ALA A 23 -21.17 2.08 -8.35
CA ALA A 23 -21.83 0.94 -7.69
C ALA A 23 -22.93 1.38 -6.71
N PHE A 24 -22.85 2.62 -6.16
CA PHE A 24 -23.85 3.15 -5.23
C PHE A 24 -25.05 3.80 -5.92
N LYS A 25 -25.09 3.82 -7.24
CA LYS A 25 -26.26 4.26 -8.03
C LYS A 25 -27.32 3.16 -8.17
N ALA A 26 -27.10 1.96 -7.63
CA ALA A 26 -28.07 0.88 -7.68
C ALA A 26 -29.37 1.23 -6.91
N ILE A 27 -30.51 0.78 -7.44
CA ILE A 27 -31.85 1.12 -6.95
C ILE A 27 -32.13 0.60 -5.54
N LYS A 28 -31.43 -0.47 -5.12
CA LYS A 28 -31.52 -1.04 -3.76
C LYS A 28 -30.13 -1.16 -3.17
N CYS A 29 -29.84 -0.41 -2.12
CA CYS A 29 -28.61 -0.49 -1.34
C CYS A 29 -28.96 -0.81 0.12
N ASN A 30 -28.29 -1.80 0.69
CA ASN A 30 -28.26 -2.01 2.13
C ASN A 30 -27.07 -1.25 2.72
N THR A 31 -27.29 -0.51 3.81
CA THR A 31 -26.23 0.20 4.51
C THR A 31 -25.75 -0.64 5.69
N LEU A 32 -24.43 -0.91 5.76
CA LEU A 32 -23.81 -1.53 6.91
C LEU A 32 -23.63 -0.45 7.99
N SER A 33 -24.38 -0.56 9.06
CA SER A 33 -24.34 0.38 10.20
C SER A 33 -23.50 -0.13 11.36
N GLN A 34 -23.33 -1.45 11.48
CA GLN A 34 -22.63 -2.06 12.61
C GLN A 34 -21.11 -2.18 12.35
N ILE A 35 -20.33 -1.82 13.36
CA ILE A 35 -18.88 -2.07 13.40
C ILE A 35 -18.69 -3.51 13.90
N VAL A 36 -18.17 -4.40 13.04
CA VAL A 36 -18.03 -5.85 13.37
C VAL A 36 -16.58 -6.28 13.55
N ARG A 37 -15.60 -5.49 13.10
CA ARG A 37 -14.17 -5.87 13.16
C ARG A 37 -13.63 -5.79 14.57
N GLN A 38 -14.04 -4.79 15.34
CA GLN A 38 -13.68 -4.62 16.73
C GLN A 38 -14.77 -5.20 17.64
N GLU A 39 -14.37 -5.89 18.70
CA GLU A 39 -15.29 -6.39 19.74
C GLU A 39 -15.97 -5.23 20.48
N ASP A 40 -17.10 -5.51 21.13
CA ASP A 40 -17.94 -4.46 21.71
C ASP A 40 -17.26 -3.66 22.84
N ASP A 41 -16.33 -4.28 23.53
CA ASP A 41 -15.54 -3.71 24.64
C ASP A 41 -14.28 -2.94 24.15
N ASN A 42 -13.95 -2.98 22.85
CA ASN A 42 -12.75 -2.34 22.35
C ASN A 42 -12.91 -0.80 22.28
N PRO A 43 -12.05 -0.03 23.00
CA PRO A 43 -12.10 1.44 23.01
C PRO A 43 -12.01 2.09 21.62
N ILE A 44 -11.43 1.40 20.62
CA ILE A 44 -11.34 1.88 19.22
C ILE A 44 -12.74 2.14 18.65
N ARG A 45 -13.77 1.40 19.04
CA ARG A 45 -15.15 1.61 18.55
C ARG A 45 -15.67 3.02 18.82
N HIS A 46 -15.30 3.59 19.97
CA HIS A 46 -15.67 4.98 20.28
C HIS A 46 -15.02 5.94 19.27
N LEU A 47 -13.73 5.76 18.94
CA LEU A 47 -13.05 6.57 17.93
C LEU A 47 -13.71 6.48 16.55
N LEU A 48 -14.09 5.26 16.14
CA LEU A 48 -14.78 5.05 14.86
C LEU A 48 -16.18 5.67 14.85
N SER A 49 -16.87 5.70 15.97
CA SER A 49 -18.17 6.38 16.11
C SER A 49 -18.03 7.89 15.96
N LEU A 50 -16.98 8.50 16.57
CA LEU A 50 -16.67 9.91 16.38
C LEU A 50 -16.36 10.24 14.91
N LEU A 51 -15.58 9.40 14.23
CA LEU A 51 -15.26 9.59 12.80
C LEU A 51 -16.49 9.48 11.92
N ARG A 52 -17.42 8.55 12.19
CA ARG A 52 -18.70 8.47 11.45
C ARG A 52 -19.54 9.72 11.66
N TYR A 53 -19.62 10.20 12.89
CA TYR A 53 -20.27 11.48 13.20
C TYR A 53 -19.64 12.63 12.42
N ASP A 54 -18.31 12.72 12.44
CA ASP A 54 -17.56 13.78 11.75
C ASP A 54 -17.73 13.76 10.22
N ILE A 55 -17.83 12.56 9.62
CA ILE A 55 -18.13 12.40 8.18
C ILE A 55 -19.50 12.99 7.85
N GLU A 56 -20.51 12.68 8.67
CA GLU A 56 -21.90 13.13 8.45
C GLU A 56 -22.05 14.63 8.67
N HIS A 57 -21.41 15.18 9.72
CA HIS A 57 -21.57 16.57 10.16
C HIS A 57 -20.44 17.49 9.68
N LYS A 58 -19.39 16.96 9.02
CA LYS A 58 -18.21 17.70 8.54
C LYS A 58 -17.48 18.46 9.65
N THR A 59 -17.34 17.80 10.79
CA THR A 59 -16.68 18.31 12.00
C THR A 59 -15.33 17.61 12.23
N PHE A 60 -14.62 17.98 13.29
CA PHE A 60 -13.34 17.37 13.71
C PHE A 60 -13.38 16.94 15.18
N THR A 61 -14.49 16.35 15.61
CA THR A 61 -14.69 15.86 16.98
C THR A 61 -13.66 14.78 17.34
N PHE A 62 -13.34 13.90 16.40
CA PHE A 62 -12.31 12.88 16.56
C PHE A 62 -10.93 13.50 16.88
N LEU A 63 -10.46 14.46 16.08
CA LEU A 63 -9.16 15.10 16.31
C LEU A 63 -9.12 15.85 17.64
N ASN A 64 -10.20 16.54 17.99
CA ASN A 64 -10.34 17.22 19.28
C ASN A 64 -10.35 16.22 20.44
N TYR A 65 -10.95 15.05 20.27
CA TYR A 65 -11.01 14.01 21.28
C TYR A 65 -9.63 13.40 21.53
N ILE A 66 -8.91 12.95 20.47
CA ILE A 66 -7.60 12.30 20.60
C ILE A 66 -6.51 13.27 21.08
N SER A 67 -6.67 14.58 20.88
CA SER A 67 -5.72 15.58 21.41
C SER A 67 -5.77 15.67 22.95
N LYS A 68 -6.91 15.33 23.56
CA LYS A 68 -7.14 15.38 25.01
C LYS A 68 -7.05 13.99 25.67
N ASN A 69 -7.48 12.96 24.98
CA ASN A 69 -7.53 11.58 25.44
C ASN A 69 -6.51 10.76 24.66
N ARG A 70 -5.25 10.83 25.11
CA ARG A 70 -4.13 10.30 24.31
C ARG A 70 -4.00 8.78 24.38
N GLU A 71 -4.63 8.12 25.36
CA GLU A 71 -4.48 6.68 25.52
C GLU A 71 -5.73 6.10 26.19
N HIS A 72 -6.17 4.93 25.70
CA HIS A 72 -7.21 4.14 26.33
C HIS A 72 -7.05 2.69 25.88
N PHE A 73 -6.61 1.83 26.80
CA PHE A 73 -6.53 0.37 26.63
C PHE A 73 -7.45 -0.33 27.62
N ASP A 74 -7.77 -1.60 27.35
CA ASP A 74 -8.41 -2.51 28.28
C ASP A 74 -7.47 -2.83 29.47
N GLU A 75 -7.99 -3.52 30.48
CA GLU A 75 -7.23 -3.86 31.70
C GLU A 75 -5.97 -4.70 31.43
N PHE A 76 -5.94 -5.43 30.31
CA PHE A 76 -4.85 -6.33 29.92
C PHE A 76 -3.91 -5.74 28.88
N ASN A 77 -4.14 -4.51 28.44
CA ASN A 77 -3.41 -3.88 27.33
C ASN A 77 -3.44 -4.68 26.01
N THR A 78 -4.52 -5.42 25.79
CA THR A 78 -4.71 -6.23 24.57
C THR A 78 -5.49 -5.50 23.48
N LYS A 79 -6.38 -4.56 23.86
CA LYS A 79 -7.23 -3.80 22.96
C LYS A 79 -7.25 -2.33 23.34
N GLY A 80 -7.21 -1.44 22.35
CA GLY A 80 -7.28 -0.02 22.60
C GLY A 80 -6.43 0.83 21.65
N TYR A 81 -6.19 2.07 22.05
CA TYR A 81 -5.43 3.01 21.23
C TYR A 81 -4.46 3.87 22.06
N LYS A 82 -3.40 4.35 21.39
CA LYS A 82 -2.49 5.37 21.93
C LYS A 82 -2.15 6.39 20.83
N VAL A 83 -2.16 7.68 21.23
CA VAL A 83 -1.66 8.79 20.40
C VAL A 83 -0.20 9.02 20.74
N CYS A 84 0.65 8.95 19.73
CA CYS A 84 2.10 8.93 19.85
C CYS A 84 2.75 10.19 19.28
N THR A 85 3.89 10.59 19.86
CA THR A 85 4.86 11.46 19.18
C THR A 85 5.54 10.70 18.03
N THR A 86 6.35 11.39 17.22
CA THR A 86 7.10 10.74 16.14
C THR A 86 8.08 9.71 16.68
N GLU A 87 8.76 10.01 17.80
CA GLU A 87 9.74 9.11 18.43
C GLU A 87 9.06 7.87 19.01
N GLU A 88 7.95 8.06 19.77
CA GLU A 88 7.16 6.95 20.31
C GLU A 88 6.61 6.05 19.20
N PHE A 89 6.08 6.67 18.13
CA PHE A 89 5.54 5.95 16.98
C PHE A 89 6.62 5.10 16.29
N SER A 90 7.82 5.66 16.09
CA SER A 90 8.95 4.93 15.49
C SER A 90 9.44 3.79 16.37
N HIS A 91 9.46 4.00 17.70
CA HIS A 91 9.83 2.96 18.66
C HIS A 91 8.81 1.81 18.68
N ILE A 92 7.51 2.13 18.77
CA ILE A 92 6.43 1.14 18.75
C ILE A 92 6.44 0.36 17.45
N MET A 93 6.69 1.03 16.33
CA MET A 93 6.84 0.41 15.02
C MET A 93 8.01 -0.60 15.01
N ALA A 94 9.20 -0.19 15.47
CA ALA A 94 10.35 -1.07 15.52
C ALA A 94 10.09 -2.32 16.39
N VAL A 95 9.40 -2.17 17.52
CA VAL A 95 9.03 -3.29 18.40
C VAL A 95 8.07 -4.24 17.69
N ASN A 96 6.97 -3.74 17.12
CA ASN A 96 5.95 -4.60 16.52
C ASN A 96 6.43 -5.29 15.24
N PHE A 97 7.27 -4.66 14.43
CA PHE A 97 7.81 -5.28 13.21
C PHE A 97 8.96 -6.26 13.48
N ASN A 98 9.54 -6.26 14.68
CA ASN A 98 10.50 -7.29 15.14
C ASN A 98 9.84 -8.40 15.96
N ASP A 99 8.52 -8.40 16.11
CA ASP A 99 7.78 -9.44 16.81
C ASP A 99 7.80 -10.75 16.00
N GLU A 100 7.95 -11.88 16.67
CA GLU A 100 7.96 -13.19 16.03
C GLU A 100 6.61 -13.52 15.36
N GLU A 101 5.50 -12.97 15.84
CA GLU A 101 4.18 -13.16 15.27
C GLU A 101 4.11 -12.69 13.80
N LEU A 102 4.90 -11.68 13.40
CA LEU A 102 4.97 -11.23 12.00
C LEU A 102 5.48 -12.33 11.05
N THR A 103 6.27 -13.28 11.56
CA THR A 103 6.75 -14.41 10.75
C THR A 103 5.66 -15.44 10.46
N HIS A 104 4.60 -15.46 11.27
CA HIS A 104 3.47 -16.37 11.16
C HIS A 104 2.23 -15.71 10.55
N ASP A 105 2.07 -14.40 10.81
CA ASP A 105 0.95 -13.60 10.33
C ASP A 105 1.41 -12.22 9.86
N VAL A 106 1.44 -12.00 8.56
CA VAL A 106 1.81 -10.71 7.95
C VAL A 106 0.77 -9.62 8.17
N ASP A 107 -0.46 -10.00 8.54
CA ASP A 107 -1.53 -9.09 8.95
C ASP A 107 -1.45 -8.72 10.45
N PHE A 108 -0.43 -9.25 11.17
CA PHE A 108 -0.18 -8.91 12.58
C PHE A 108 0.02 -7.41 12.76
N VAL A 109 0.80 -6.74 11.92
CA VAL A 109 1.03 -5.29 12.02
C VAL A 109 1.14 -4.62 10.66
N LYS A 110 0.56 -3.40 10.54
CA LYS A 110 0.66 -2.59 9.33
C LYS A 110 0.72 -1.10 9.65
N VAL A 111 1.56 -0.35 8.91
CA VAL A 111 1.53 1.12 8.95
C VAL A 111 0.61 1.64 7.85
N ILE A 112 -0.22 2.62 8.19
CA ILE A 112 -1.18 3.21 7.25
C ILE A 112 -0.96 4.72 7.19
N GLY A 113 -0.64 5.21 5.99
CA GLY A 113 -0.55 6.63 5.66
C GLY A 113 -1.57 7.02 4.59
N TYR A 114 -1.43 8.22 4.08
CA TYR A 114 -2.26 8.73 2.97
C TYR A 114 -1.44 8.92 1.69
N THR A 115 -0.30 9.59 1.79
CA THR A 115 0.54 9.89 0.63
C THR A 115 1.52 8.77 0.32
N ASN A 116 1.76 8.54 -0.98
CA ASN A 116 2.77 7.57 -1.40
C ASN A 116 4.17 7.92 -0.86
N MET A 117 4.47 9.20 -0.63
CA MET A 117 5.73 9.65 -0.08
C MET A 117 5.89 9.21 1.38
N CYS A 118 4.85 9.41 2.20
CA CYS A 118 4.83 8.95 3.60
C CYS A 118 4.98 7.42 3.68
N VAL A 119 4.17 6.70 2.92
CA VAL A 119 4.23 5.22 2.85
C VAL A 119 5.61 4.73 2.45
N SER A 120 6.22 5.33 1.42
CA SER A 120 7.58 4.96 0.99
C SER A 120 8.63 5.23 2.07
N SER A 121 8.49 6.34 2.83
CA SER A 121 9.39 6.66 3.93
C SER A 121 9.28 5.65 5.07
N TRP A 122 8.05 5.27 5.45
CA TRP A 122 7.82 4.26 6.48
C TRP A 122 8.26 2.87 6.04
N ASN A 123 7.99 2.47 4.80
CA ASN A 123 8.47 1.22 4.23
C ASN A 123 10.01 1.12 4.31
N LYS A 124 10.72 2.19 3.93
CA LYS A 124 12.18 2.26 4.02
C LYS A 124 12.66 2.18 5.48
N PHE A 125 12.03 2.93 6.38
CA PHE A 125 12.38 2.92 7.80
C PHE A 125 12.23 1.52 8.41
N ILE A 126 11.07 0.88 8.20
CA ILE A 126 10.79 -0.46 8.73
C ILE A 126 11.78 -1.47 8.14
N ARG A 127 11.92 -1.48 6.81
CA ARG A 127 12.83 -2.39 6.14
C ARG A 127 14.25 -2.30 6.68
N ASN A 128 14.76 -1.09 6.90
CA ASN A 128 16.08 -0.87 7.46
C ASN A 128 16.21 -1.31 8.93
N SER A 129 15.09 -1.39 9.65
CA SER A 129 15.07 -1.82 11.04
C SER A 129 15.00 -3.34 11.21
N ILE A 130 14.42 -4.07 10.25
CA ILE A 130 14.13 -5.51 10.40
C ILE A 130 14.87 -6.41 9.39
N ILE A 131 15.33 -5.86 8.27
CA ILE A 131 16.03 -6.63 7.24
C ILE A 131 17.53 -6.32 7.29
N GLU A 132 18.32 -7.32 7.58
CA GLU A 132 19.77 -7.22 7.56
C GLU A 132 20.27 -6.86 6.15
N ASP A 133 21.28 -5.99 6.08
CA ASP A 133 21.87 -5.52 4.81
C ASP A 133 20.88 -4.84 3.84
N SER A 134 19.73 -4.40 4.32
CA SER A 134 18.70 -3.73 3.51
C SER A 134 19.20 -2.50 2.75
N GLU A 135 20.23 -1.82 3.25
CA GLU A 135 20.84 -0.66 2.61
C GLU A 135 21.72 -1.04 1.40
N LYS A 136 22.23 -2.27 1.36
CA LYS A 136 23.13 -2.75 0.30
C LYS A 136 22.39 -3.24 -0.94
N SER A 137 21.14 -3.64 -0.80
CA SER A 137 20.32 -4.18 -1.89
C SER A 137 18.92 -3.58 -1.90
N VAL A 138 18.40 -3.31 -3.10
CA VAL A 138 17.01 -2.83 -3.29
C VAL A 138 15.99 -3.91 -2.98
N ILE A 139 16.39 -5.19 -2.95
CA ILE A 139 15.51 -6.30 -2.64
C ILE A 139 16.31 -7.41 -1.94
N THR A 140 15.76 -7.99 -0.89
CA THR A 140 16.45 -8.94 -0.02
C THR A 140 15.48 -10.03 0.41
N LYS A 141 15.98 -11.24 0.67
CA LYS A 141 15.16 -12.33 1.21
C LYS A 141 14.38 -11.86 2.43
N ASN A 142 13.13 -12.31 2.55
CA ASN A 142 12.14 -11.95 3.55
C ASN A 142 11.56 -10.52 3.42
N ASP A 143 11.91 -9.75 2.38
CA ASP A 143 11.15 -8.53 2.07
C ASP A 143 9.68 -8.88 1.87
N LEU A 144 8.81 -8.11 2.51
CA LEU A 144 7.37 -8.11 2.25
C LEU A 144 7.10 -7.17 1.08
N ILE A 145 6.52 -7.71 0.02
CA ILE A 145 6.28 -7.00 -1.24
C ILE A 145 4.78 -6.96 -1.53
N ILE A 146 4.28 -5.81 -1.96
CA ILE A 146 2.92 -5.65 -2.49
C ILE A 146 2.96 -5.35 -3.99
N SER A 147 2.04 -5.95 -4.73
CA SER A 147 1.93 -5.69 -6.17
C SER A 147 1.01 -4.52 -6.50
N TYR A 148 1.39 -3.75 -7.52
CA TYR A 148 0.59 -2.67 -8.13
C TYR A 148 0.06 -3.03 -9.52
N THR A 149 0.39 -4.22 -10.01
CA THR A 149 -0.03 -4.70 -11.33
C THR A 149 -0.33 -6.20 -11.29
N THR A 150 -1.09 -6.67 -12.27
CA THR A 150 -1.25 -8.11 -12.49
C THR A 150 -0.21 -8.57 -13.51
N ILE A 151 0.55 -9.60 -13.18
CA ILE A 151 1.55 -10.21 -14.06
C ILE A 151 1.06 -11.60 -14.41
N VAL A 152 1.07 -11.91 -15.71
CA VAL A 152 0.66 -13.21 -16.23
C VAL A 152 1.84 -13.90 -16.91
N ASP A 153 1.83 -15.22 -16.94
CA ASP A 153 2.80 -16.01 -17.71
C ASP A 153 2.40 -16.12 -19.20
N GLN A 154 3.22 -16.84 -19.96
CA GLN A 154 2.98 -17.10 -21.38
C GLN A 154 1.67 -17.85 -21.70
N PHE A 155 1.04 -18.44 -20.69
CA PHE A 155 -0.25 -19.16 -20.78
C PHE A 155 -1.43 -18.32 -20.28
N ASN A 156 -1.23 -17.01 -19.98
CA ASN A 156 -2.17 -16.10 -19.34
C ASN A 156 -2.60 -16.54 -17.91
N ALA A 157 -1.83 -17.39 -17.26
CA ALA A 157 -2.05 -17.69 -15.85
C ALA A 157 -1.47 -16.58 -14.98
N VAL A 158 -2.24 -16.14 -13.97
CA VAL A 158 -1.78 -15.09 -13.05
C VAL A 158 -0.64 -15.61 -12.19
N VAL A 159 0.52 -14.96 -12.31
CA VAL A 159 1.73 -15.21 -11.50
C VAL A 159 1.74 -14.29 -10.29
N ILE A 160 1.43 -13.01 -10.49
CA ILE A 160 1.28 -11.99 -9.45
C ILE A 160 -0.07 -11.30 -9.68
N ALA A 161 -0.88 -11.22 -8.63
CA ALA A 161 -2.15 -10.50 -8.66
C ALA A 161 -2.00 -9.08 -8.11
N ASN A 162 -2.71 -8.13 -8.70
CA ASN A 162 -2.70 -6.74 -8.23
C ASN A 162 -3.25 -6.64 -6.81
N SER A 163 -2.58 -5.87 -5.97
CA SER A 163 -2.92 -5.63 -4.56
C SER A 163 -2.75 -6.84 -3.63
N GLU A 164 -2.16 -7.93 -4.11
CA GLU A 164 -1.73 -9.03 -3.24
C GLU A 164 -0.34 -8.80 -2.67
N GLU A 165 -0.11 -9.39 -1.49
CA GLU A 165 1.14 -9.33 -0.76
C GLU A 165 1.90 -10.65 -0.90
N TYR A 166 3.23 -10.54 -0.93
CA TYR A 166 4.16 -11.64 -1.16
C TYR A 166 5.37 -11.51 -0.26
N ILE A 167 5.92 -12.64 0.18
CA ILE A 167 7.23 -12.69 0.83
C ILE A 167 8.28 -13.09 -0.20
N LEU A 168 9.41 -12.40 -0.21
CA LEU A 168 10.52 -12.74 -1.07
C LEU A 168 11.25 -13.98 -0.52
N GLN A 169 11.18 -15.08 -1.26
CA GLN A 169 11.79 -16.35 -0.89
C GLN A 169 13.26 -16.43 -1.32
N ASP A 170 13.52 -16.16 -2.60
CA ASP A 170 14.83 -16.29 -3.21
C ASP A 170 15.17 -15.01 -3.99
N VAL A 171 16.44 -14.61 -3.91
CA VAL A 171 17.00 -13.49 -4.66
C VAL A 171 18.40 -13.84 -5.16
N VAL A 172 18.64 -13.63 -6.45
CA VAL A 172 19.94 -13.85 -7.08
C VAL A 172 20.25 -12.68 -7.99
N ASN A 173 21.48 -12.14 -7.90
CA ASN A 173 21.94 -11.12 -8.85
C ASN A 173 21.89 -11.67 -10.27
N TYR A 174 21.33 -10.92 -11.20
CA TYR A 174 21.11 -11.38 -12.56
C TYR A 174 21.29 -10.24 -13.57
N ILE A 175 21.84 -10.58 -14.74
CA ILE A 175 21.88 -9.68 -15.89
C ILE A 175 20.94 -10.24 -16.93
N HIS A 176 19.94 -9.44 -17.34
CA HIS A 176 18.96 -9.85 -18.33
C HIS A 176 19.65 -10.15 -19.68
N PRO A 177 19.55 -11.38 -20.23
CA PRO A 177 20.40 -11.82 -21.33
C PRO A 177 20.17 -11.05 -22.63
N THR A 178 18.94 -10.60 -22.88
CA THR A 178 18.58 -9.87 -24.12
C THR A 178 18.87 -8.38 -24.03
N TYR A 179 18.62 -7.78 -22.87
CA TYR A 179 18.68 -6.33 -22.70
C TYR A 179 19.91 -5.88 -21.92
N GLU A 180 20.68 -6.82 -21.35
CA GLU A 180 21.86 -6.57 -20.52
C GLU A 180 21.57 -5.56 -19.41
N LEU A 181 20.39 -5.63 -18.81
CA LEU A 181 19.98 -4.86 -17.65
C LEU A 181 20.36 -5.62 -16.39
N LYS A 182 20.99 -4.93 -15.45
CA LYS A 182 21.28 -5.52 -14.13
C LYS A 182 20.04 -5.52 -13.26
N GLY A 183 19.90 -6.55 -12.45
CA GLY A 183 18.78 -6.70 -11.53
C GLY A 183 18.89 -8.00 -10.75
N PHE A 184 17.74 -8.47 -10.34
CA PHE A 184 17.59 -9.64 -9.49
C PHE A 184 16.59 -10.61 -10.10
N LEU A 185 16.94 -11.87 -10.14
CA LEU A 185 15.99 -12.93 -10.39
C LEU A 185 15.41 -13.37 -9.05
N VAL A 186 14.09 -13.22 -8.89
CA VAL A 186 13.40 -13.39 -7.61
C VAL A 186 12.29 -14.43 -7.70
N ARG A 187 11.98 -15.07 -6.57
CA ARG A 187 10.78 -15.86 -6.37
C ARG A 187 10.04 -15.37 -5.16
N PHE A 188 8.75 -15.23 -5.29
CA PHE A 188 7.85 -14.80 -4.23
C PHE A 188 6.99 -15.97 -3.74
N ILE A 189 6.62 -15.93 -2.48
CA ILE A 189 5.56 -16.78 -1.90
C ILE A 189 4.36 -15.89 -1.68
N ALA A 190 3.22 -16.26 -2.29
CA ALA A 190 1.95 -15.62 -2.00
C ALA A 190 1.55 -15.90 -0.55
N ILE A 191 1.20 -14.85 0.21
CA ILE A 191 0.80 -14.96 1.61
C ILE A 191 -0.45 -15.82 1.71
N HIS A 192 -1.44 -15.55 0.88
CA HIS A 192 -2.64 -16.36 0.80
C HIS A 192 -2.42 -17.54 -0.16
N GLY A 193 -2.37 -18.76 0.41
CA GLY A 193 -2.24 -20.01 -0.34
C GLY A 193 -0.84 -20.56 -0.53
N GLY A 194 0.22 -19.87 -0.09
CA GLY A 194 1.60 -20.39 -0.06
C GLY A 194 2.20 -20.74 -1.42
N LYS A 195 1.61 -20.27 -2.52
CA LYS A 195 2.08 -20.59 -3.88
C LYS A 195 3.36 -19.81 -4.18
N VAL A 196 4.40 -20.54 -4.57
CA VAL A 196 5.66 -19.95 -5.05
C VAL A 196 5.53 -19.56 -6.53
N THR A 197 5.96 -18.34 -6.87
CA THR A 197 5.94 -17.85 -8.25
C THR A 197 7.03 -18.53 -9.10
N SER A 198 6.86 -18.51 -10.42
CA SER A 198 7.98 -18.66 -11.35
C SER A 198 9.01 -17.54 -11.10
N PRO A 199 10.29 -17.73 -11.50
CA PRO A 199 11.28 -16.66 -11.38
C PRO A 199 10.89 -15.43 -12.17
N LEU A 200 11.01 -14.25 -11.54
CA LEU A 200 10.70 -12.94 -12.11
C LEU A 200 11.95 -12.05 -12.04
N PHE A 201 12.11 -11.16 -13.00
CA PHE A 201 13.24 -10.23 -13.04
C PHE A 201 12.81 -8.86 -12.50
N VAL A 202 13.48 -8.40 -11.44
CA VAL A 202 13.30 -7.08 -10.85
C VAL A 202 14.54 -6.23 -11.12
N LEU A 203 14.33 -5.02 -11.62
CA LEU A 203 15.41 -4.11 -12.01
C LEU A 203 16.19 -3.60 -10.80
N ASP A 204 17.52 -3.49 -10.91
CA ASP A 204 18.33 -2.85 -9.89
C ASP A 204 18.22 -1.32 -9.99
N HIS A 205 17.43 -0.73 -9.10
CA HIS A 205 17.22 0.72 -9.04
C HIS A 205 18.42 1.51 -8.48
N ASN A 206 19.40 0.85 -7.86
CA ASN A 206 20.64 1.47 -7.41
C ASN A 206 21.65 1.65 -8.56
N ASP A 207 21.56 0.85 -9.63
CA ASP A 207 22.40 1.01 -10.81
C ASP A 207 21.83 2.02 -11.81
N LYS A 208 22.30 3.27 -11.70
CA LYS A 208 21.88 4.36 -12.60
C LYS A 208 22.09 4.07 -14.09
N PHE A 209 23.09 3.28 -14.44
CA PHE A 209 23.33 2.89 -15.83
C PHE A 209 22.18 2.01 -16.34
N THR A 210 21.79 1.02 -15.55
CA THR A 210 20.68 0.13 -15.85
C THR A 210 19.35 0.91 -15.96
N ILE A 211 19.08 1.83 -15.05
CA ILE A 211 17.87 2.67 -15.13
C ILE A 211 17.85 3.52 -16.42
N ASN A 212 18.95 4.17 -16.76
CA ASN A 212 19.03 4.96 -17.98
C ASN A 212 18.84 4.08 -19.23
N LYS A 213 19.47 2.90 -19.26
CA LYS A 213 19.34 1.93 -20.36
C LYS A 213 17.91 1.43 -20.50
N TYR A 214 17.22 1.12 -19.38
CA TYR A 214 15.80 0.75 -19.38
C TYR A 214 14.92 1.85 -19.99
N VAL A 215 15.12 3.11 -19.58
CA VAL A 215 14.38 4.26 -20.13
C VAL A 215 14.64 4.41 -21.64
N GLN A 216 15.89 4.27 -22.10
CA GLN A 216 16.24 4.36 -23.52
C GLN A 216 15.57 3.25 -24.33
N ILE A 217 15.67 1.99 -23.88
CA ILE A 217 15.03 0.84 -24.56
C ILE A 217 13.51 1.04 -24.61
N SER A 218 12.89 1.42 -23.49
CA SER A 218 11.46 1.70 -23.44
C SER A 218 11.05 2.77 -24.45
N GLN A 219 11.78 3.88 -24.51
CA GLN A 219 11.48 4.98 -25.43
C GLN A 219 11.64 4.54 -26.89
N MET A 220 12.74 3.83 -27.21
CA MET A 220 12.97 3.29 -28.56
C MET A 220 11.82 2.36 -29.01
N MET A 221 11.35 1.47 -28.12
CA MET A 221 10.23 0.57 -28.43
C MET A 221 8.92 1.32 -28.64
N ILE A 222 8.63 2.32 -27.79
CA ILE A 222 7.44 3.17 -27.92
C ILE A 222 7.46 3.94 -29.24
N ASP A 223 8.59 4.53 -29.61
CA ASP A 223 8.73 5.29 -30.87
C ASP A 223 8.63 4.38 -32.08
N ALA A 224 9.23 3.19 -32.02
CA ALA A 224 9.07 2.17 -33.05
C ALA A 224 7.60 1.72 -33.21
N ALA A 225 6.85 1.57 -32.09
CA ALA A 225 5.44 1.21 -32.16
C ALA A 225 4.57 2.34 -32.72
N LYS A 226 4.86 3.61 -32.36
CA LYS A 226 4.13 4.79 -32.86
C LYS A 226 4.35 5.03 -34.35
N SER A 227 5.59 4.84 -34.84
CA SER A 227 5.96 5.06 -36.23
C SER A 227 5.68 3.86 -37.16
N ALA A 228 5.35 2.69 -36.60
CA ALA A 228 5.11 1.50 -37.36
C ALA A 228 3.88 1.60 -38.28
N PRO A 229 3.96 1.01 -39.52
CA PRO A 229 2.79 0.83 -40.36
C PRO A 229 1.66 0.09 -39.61
N THR A 230 0.39 0.37 -39.97
CA THR A 230 -0.79 -0.18 -39.29
C THR A 230 -0.73 -1.70 -39.09
N LYS A 231 -0.23 -2.45 -40.11
CA LYS A 231 -0.12 -3.92 -40.04
C LYS A 231 0.88 -4.44 -39.01
N LEU A 232 1.91 -3.65 -38.65
CA LEU A 232 2.98 -4.05 -37.72
C LEU A 232 2.81 -3.39 -36.33
N ARG A 233 1.96 -2.37 -36.21
CA ARG A 233 1.81 -1.57 -35.00
C ARG A 233 1.42 -2.41 -33.78
N ALA A 234 0.47 -3.31 -33.92
CA ALA A 234 0.03 -4.19 -32.84
C ALA A 234 1.15 -5.12 -32.35
N GLN A 235 2.00 -5.61 -33.28
CA GLN A 235 3.15 -6.42 -32.91
C GLN A 235 4.19 -5.60 -32.12
N LYS A 236 4.49 -4.37 -32.57
CA LYS A 236 5.45 -3.49 -31.88
C LYS A 236 4.99 -3.09 -30.48
N TRP A 237 3.69 -2.88 -30.28
CA TRP A 237 3.15 -2.68 -28.93
C TRP A 237 3.25 -3.93 -28.08
N ARG A 238 3.02 -5.12 -28.62
CA ARG A 238 3.22 -6.38 -27.87
C ARG A 238 4.68 -6.53 -27.44
N ASP A 239 5.63 -6.27 -28.34
CA ASP A 239 7.06 -6.32 -28.03
C ASP A 239 7.41 -5.41 -26.85
N TYR A 240 6.87 -4.18 -26.84
CA TYR A 240 7.05 -3.23 -25.73
C TYR A 240 6.43 -3.73 -24.42
N TYR A 241 5.20 -4.23 -24.44
CA TYR A 241 4.58 -4.74 -23.22
C TYR A 241 5.29 -5.99 -22.70
N THR A 242 5.73 -6.89 -23.55
CA THR A 242 6.54 -8.05 -23.16
C THR A 242 7.85 -7.62 -22.49
N PHE A 243 8.53 -6.60 -23.03
CA PHE A 243 9.70 -6.01 -22.38
C PHE A 243 9.36 -5.43 -21.00
N LYS A 244 8.30 -4.63 -20.92
CA LYS A 244 7.87 -3.97 -19.67
C LYS A 244 7.50 -5.00 -18.60
N GLU A 245 6.71 -6.00 -18.94
CA GLU A 245 6.27 -7.06 -18.03
C GLU A 245 7.41 -8.00 -17.61
N GLY A 246 8.42 -8.13 -18.47
CA GLY A 246 9.64 -8.89 -18.20
C GLY A 246 10.67 -8.16 -17.34
N CYS A 247 10.48 -6.86 -17.04
CA CYS A 247 11.43 -6.02 -16.29
C CYS A 247 10.70 -5.21 -15.21
N LEU A 248 10.43 -5.84 -14.07
CA LEU A 248 9.61 -5.25 -12.99
C LEU A 248 10.34 -4.12 -12.27
N LEU A 249 9.59 -3.08 -11.95
CA LEU A 249 10.05 -1.90 -11.24
C LEU A 249 9.59 -1.93 -9.79
N LEU A 250 10.52 -1.81 -8.84
CA LEU A 250 10.24 -1.68 -7.41
C LEU A 250 10.03 -0.22 -6.98
N THR A 251 10.48 0.75 -7.78
CA THR A 251 10.29 2.18 -7.54
C THR A 251 9.90 2.89 -8.82
N ASN A 252 9.23 4.03 -8.69
CA ASN A 252 8.92 4.88 -9.84
C ASN A 252 10.21 5.42 -10.47
N ILE A 253 10.28 5.43 -11.79
CA ILE A 253 11.32 6.13 -12.51
C ILE A 253 10.80 7.52 -12.89
N ALA A 254 11.50 8.57 -12.43
CA ALA A 254 11.15 9.96 -12.69
C ALA A 254 12.26 10.68 -13.46
N ASN A 255 11.90 11.72 -14.21
CA ASN A 255 12.86 12.62 -14.84
C ASN A 255 13.46 13.61 -13.82
N ASN A 256 14.44 14.41 -14.26
CA ASN A 256 15.12 15.41 -13.42
C ASN A 256 14.18 16.50 -12.86
N LYS A 257 12.95 16.61 -13.38
CA LYS A 257 11.92 17.56 -12.90
C LYS A 257 10.95 16.89 -11.91
N GLY A 258 11.20 15.63 -11.52
CA GLY A 258 10.34 14.87 -10.62
C GLY A 258 9.06 14.32 -11.26
N GLN A 259 8.90 14.46 -12.58
CA GLN A 259 7.77 13.86 -13.29
C GLN A 259 7.99 12.37 -13.47
N ILE A 260 7.01 11.55 -13.06
CA ILE A 260 7.06 10.10 -13.20
C ILE A 260 6.95 9.74 -14.68
N LEU A 261 7.96 9.02 -15.17
CA LEU A 261 8.00 8.45 -16.53
C LEU A 261 7.43 7.03 -16.56
N TYR A 262 7.79 6.22 -15.57
CA TYR A 262 7.35 4.83 -15.41
C TYR A 262 6.93 4.59 -13.97
N ASN A 263 5.72 4.06 -13.80
CA ASN A 263 5.22 3.65 -12.48
C ASN A 263 5.86 2.33 -12.06
N ARG A 264 6.05 2.18 -10.75
CA ARG A 264 6.45 0.91 -10.14
C ARG A 264 5.39 -0.17 -10.35
N ASP A 265 5.84 -1.40 -10.46
CA ASP A 265 5.00 -2.61 -10.53
C ASP A 265 4.85 -3.24 -9.14
N LEU A 266 5.87 -3.09 -8.31
CA LEU A 266 5.98 -3.62 -6.95
C LEU A 266 6.34 -2.50 -5.97
N ASP A 267 6.07 -2.72 -4.67
CA ASP A 267 6.56 -1.87 -3.57
C ASP A 267 6.75 -2.74 -2.32
N TYR A 268 7.39 -2.21 -1.30
CA TYR A 268 7.39 -2.88 0.01
C TYR A 268 6.00 -2.80 0.64
N GLY A 269 5.61 -3.86 1.36
CA GLY A 269 4.26 -4.04 1.91
C GLY A 269 4.14 -3.76 3.41
N PHE A 270 5.16 -3.22 4.08
CA PHE A 270 5.11 -2.91 5.52
C PHE A 270 4.19 -1.73 5.84
N ALA A 271 4.14 -0.76 4.94
CA ALA A 271 3.26 0.39 5.01
C ALA A 271 2.40 0.51 3.76
N LEU A 272 1.13 0.90 3.93
CA LEU A 272 0.14 1.03 2.87
C LEU A 272 -0.55 2.39 2.92
N THR A 273 -1.10 2.81 1.78
CA THR A 273 -2.05 3.94 1.83
C THR A 273 -3.40 3.49 2.37
N ALA A 274 -4.17 4.43 2.96
CA ALA A 274 -5.54 4.15 3.42
C ALA A 274 -6.40 3.54 2.30
N HIS A 275 -6.23 3.96 1.04
CA HIS A 275 -6.93 3.38 -0.10
C HIS A 275 -6.55 1.90 -0.34
N LYS A 276 -5.26 1.59 -0.27
CA LYS A 276 -4.77 0.21 -0.48
C LYS A 276 -5.12 -0.72 0.68
N SER A 277 -5.28 -0.20 1.89
CA SER A 277 -5.69 -0.99 3.07
C SER A 277 -7.17 -1.35 3.08
N GLN A 278 -7.98 -0.80 2.15
CA GLN A 278 -9.40 -1.16 2.06
C GLN A 278 -9.58 -2.65 1.74
N GLY A 279 -10.42 -3.32 2.53
CA GLY A 279 -10.62 -4.77 2.44
C GLY A 279 -9.79 -5.57 3.45
N SER A 280 -8.61 -5.09 3.84
CA SER A 280 -7.73 -5.77 4.80
C SER A 280 -8.15 -5.56 6.25
N THR A 281 -7.63 -6.41 7.14
CA THR A 281 -7.77 -6.31 8.59
C THR A 281 -6.44 -6.68 9.22
N PHE A 282 -5.94 -5.83 10.12
CA PHE A 282 -4.67 -6.03 10.80
C PHE A 282 -4.90 -6.17 12.30
N ASP A 283 -4.14 -6.99 12.98
CA ASP A 283 -4.22 -7.08 14.43
C ASP A 283 -3.87 -5.74 15.07
N THR A 284 -2.73 -5.20 14.70
CA THR A 284 -2.23 -3.88 15.10
C THR A 284 -2.10 -2.95 13.90
N ALA A 285 -2.66 -1.75 13.98
CA ALA A 285 -2.48 -0.71 12.97
C ALA A 285 -1.77 0.52 13.55
N LEU A 286 -0.78 1.01 12.82
CA LEU A 286 -0.10 2.28 13.11
C LEU A 286 -0.50 3.30 12.04
N VAL A 287 -1.23 4.35 12.43
CA VAL A 287 -1.79 5.34 11.48
C VAL A 287 -1.06 6.66 11.60
N ASP A 288 -0.47 7.14 10.50
CA ASP A 288 0.11 8.48 10.43
C ASP A 288 -1.00 9.51 10.17
N VAL A 289 -1.61 9.98 11.27
CA VAL A 289 -2.71 10.97 11.24
C VAL A 289 -2.22 12.29 10.66
N ASN A 290 -0.96 12.68 10.93
CA ASN A 290 -0.40 13.90 10.40
C ASN A 290 -0.39 13.91 8.86
N ASP A 291 0.01 12.80 8.23
CA ASP A 291 0.02 12.67 6.76
C ASP A 291 -1.40 12.69 6.14
N ILE A 292 -2.41 12.24 6.91
CA ILE A 292 -3.82 12.26 6.46
C ILE A 292 -4.42 13.66 6.56
N VAL A 293 -4.06 14.41 7.62
CA VAL A 293 -4.66 15.72 7.94
C VAL A 293 -3.92 16.87 7.28
N TYR A 294 -2.60 16.78 7.15
CA TYR A 294 -1.77 17.88 6.66
C TYR A 294 -1.09 17.52 5.32
N ASN A 295 -0.97 18.52 4.47
CA ASN A 295 -0.20 18.40 3.24
C ASN A 295 1.32 18.50 3.51
N LYS A 296 2.15 18.30 2.49
CA LYS A 296 3.61 18.37 2.58
C LYS A 296 4.20 19.70 3.07
N PHE A 297 3.39 20.75 3.15
CA PHE A 297 3.77 22.07 3.65
C PHE A 297 3.29 22.31 5.09
N GLY A 298 2.73 21.28 5.75
CA GLY A 298 2.19 21.38 7.10
C GLY A 298 0.84 22.11 7.18
N GLN A 299 0.19 22.38 6.06
CA GLN A 299 -1.13 23.02 6.03
C GLN A 299 -2.22 21.95 6.04
N PRO A 300 -3.31 22.13 6.81
CA PRO A 300 -4.41 21.17 6.81
C PRO A 300 -5.08 21.13 5.44
N TYR A 301 -5.52 19.93 5.04
CA TYR A 301 -6.42 19.79 3.91
C TYR A 301 -7.78 20.45 4.25
N THR A 302 -8.50 20.91 3.26
CA THR A 302 -9.72 21.71 3.44
C THR A 302 -11.01 20.91 3.43
N ASP A 303 -11.02 19.73 2.83
CA ASP A 303 -12.22 18.89 2.75
C ASP A 303 -12.35 18.01 4.00
N ALA A 304 -13.15 18.48 4.96
CA ALA A 304 -13.37 17.77 6.23
C ALA A 304 -13.99 16.38 6.02
N GLU A 305 -14.91 16.24 5.06
CA GLU A 305 -15.56 14.95 4.78
C GLU A 305 -14.53 13.94 4.26
N GLU A 306 -13.68 14.36 3.33
CA GLU A 306 -12.64 13.49 2.77
C GLU A 306 -11.58 13.12 3.79
N ILE A 307 -11.11 14.06 4.62
CA ILE A 307 -10.17 13.80 5.72
C ILE A 307 -10.74 12.74 6.67
N ASN A 308 -11.97 12.92 7.12
CA ASN A 308 -12.60 12.00 8.07
C ASN A 308 -12.86 10.62 7.47
N ARG A 309 -13.16 10.52 6.17
CA ARG A 309 -13.24 9.22 5.47
C ARG A 309 -11.90 8.52 5.43
N ARG A 310 -10.80 9.25 5.14
CA ARG A 310 -9.44 8.69 5.15
C ARG A 310 -9.07 8.16 6.54
N LEU A 311 -9.33 8.96 7.59
CA LEU A 311 -9.10 8.57 8.98
C LEU A 311 -9.95 7.35 9.37
N TYR A 312 -11.24 7.35 9.02
CA TYR A 312 -12.13 6.24 9.29
C TYR A 312 -11.64 4.93 8.64
N VAL A 313 -11.28 5.00 7.36
CA VAL A 313 -10.75 3.82 6.66
C VAL A 313 -9.48 3.34 7.33
N ALA A 314 -8.50 4.22 7.58
CA ALA A 314 -7.24 3.84 8.20
C ALA A 314 -7.43 3.22 9.60
N CYS A 315 -8.17 3.89 10.48
CA CYS A 315 -8.39 3.43 11.85
C CYS A 315 -9.26 2.16 11.92
N SER A 316 -10.22 2.00 11.01
CA SER A 316 -11.10 0.83 10.98
C SER A 316 -10.42 -0.46 10.50
N ARG A 317 -9.17 -0.39 10.01
CA ARG A 317 -8.40 -1.60 9.63
C ARG A 317 -7.88 -2.38 10.82
N CYS A 318 -7.74 -1.74 11.95
CA CYS A 318 -7.25 -2.31 13.20
C CYS A 318 -8.29 -3.24 13.84
N LYS A 319 -7.83 -4.39 14.34
CA LYS A 319 -8.64 -5.32 15.15
C LYS A 319 -8.49 -5.03 16.65
N ASN A 320 -7.25 -5.00 17.14
CA ASN A 320 -6.95 -4.95 18.57
C ASN A 320 -6.24 -3.66 19.01
N LYS A 321 -5.11 -3.27 18.44
CA LYS A 321 -4.30 -2.14 18.90
C LYS A 321 -4.12 -1.08 17.83
N LEU A 322 -4.47 0.16 18.14
CA LEU A 322 -4.36 1.30 17.23
C LEU A 322 -3.39 2.33 17.78
N TYR A 323 -2.33 2.60 17.05
CA TYR A 323 -1.37 3.65 17.37
C TYR A 323 -1.51 4.80 16.38
N LEU A 324 -1.67 6.02 16.89
CA LEU A 324 -1.97 7.22 16.12
C LEU A 324 -0.82 8.21 16.24
N LYS A 325 -0.07 8.44 15.17
CA LYS A 325 0.92 9.52 15.14
C LYS A 325 0.20 10.84 14.90
N PHE A 326 0.07 11.67 15.95
CA PHE A 326 -0.61 12.96 15.89
C PHE A 326 0.03 14.02 16.80
N GLY A 327 0.30 15.19 16.24
CA GLY A 327 1.08 16.25 16.87
C GLY A 327 2.58 16.09 16.64
N ASN A 328 3.37 16.94 17.26
CA ASN A 328 4.84 16.92 17.22
C ASN A 328 5.41 15.99 18.26
#